data_d1e13d8207ebfa8cfb9e3c9aa386312a
#
_entry.id   d1e13d8207ebfa8cfb9e3c9aa386312a
#
_cell.length_a   1.000
_cell.length_b   1.000
_cell.length_c   1.000
_cell.angle_alpha   90.00
_cell.angle_beta   90.00
_cell.angle_gamma   90.00
#
_symmetry.space_group_name_H-M   'P 1'
#
loop_
_entity.id
_entity.type
_entity.pdbx_description
1 polymer ?
#
loop_
_entity_poly.entity_id
_entity_poly.type
_entity_poly.pdbx_seq_one_letter_code
_entity_poly.pdbx_strand_id
1 'polypeptide(L)'
;MTPTEAVERLVGASVGLTDSDLERPYVWRDYDEDGLRFALLTAHHILRDTAAAAAAARLRAGQPFTEAQRILAQVHEAYRDLTGALAATSEAELDAAPPDAQWPIRQVLAHMLGAEKAFLAAIEVALEAVRAGRPSISSEAAITAKRQPAEDPSGSRADALSALSRSHVAILRALGSVTDAELDAPSFFWENEGYPVRFRMHRFEEHLRQHTIQVDKTLVALGHPPTEAERLARNLYTALAQVESVSADSPAGRGVLDRGAASIDAITTEVERVVRSS
;
A
#
# COMPACT_ATOMS: atom_id res chain seq x y z
N MET A 1 -18.79 -2.55 -8.13
CA MET A 1 -17.61 -3.09 -7.43
C MET A 1 -16.37 -2.43 -7.99
N THR A 2 -15.51 -1.92 -7.15
CA THR A 2 -14.21 -1.36 -7.50
C THR A 2 -13.14 -2.47 -7.56
N PRO A 3 -11.98 -2.24 -8.21
CA PRO A 3 -10.84 -3.17 -8.14
C PRO A 3 -10.41 -3.49 -6.70
N THR A 4 -10.43 -2.48 -5.82
CA THR A 4 -10.12 -2.65 -4.39
C THR A 4 -11.07 -3.63 -3.71
N GLU A 5 -12.39 -3.42 -3.84
CA GLU A 5 -13.41 -4.31 -3.27
C GLU A 5 -13.27 -5.76 -3.82
N ALA A 6 -12.98 -5.90 -5.12
CA ALA A 6 -12.80 -7.20 -5.73
C ALA A 6 -11.57 -7.95 -5.19
N VAL A 7 -10.43 -7.25 -5.02
CA VAL A 7 -9.21 -7.83 -4.45
C VAL A 7 -9.39 -8.16 -2.98
N GLU A 8 -9.99 -7.27 -2.18
CA GLU A 8 -10.23 -7.51 -0.75
C GLU A 8 -11.14 -8.74 -0.54
N ARG A 9 -12.15 -8.92 -1.40
CA ARG A 9 -13.00 -10.11 -1.38
C ARG A 9 -12.21 -11.38 -1.71
N LEU A 10 -11.38 -11.35 -2.77
CA LEU A 10 -10.55 -12.50 -3.17
C LEU A 10 -9.53 -12.87 -2.08
N VAL A 11 -8.85 -11.88 -1.50
CA VAL A 11 -7.91 -12.10 -0.40
C VAL A 11 -8.64 -12.67 0.82
N GLY A 12 -9.80 -12.12 1.17
CA GLY A 12 -10.61 -12.65 2.27
C GLY A 12 -11.03 -14.11 2.07
N ALA A 13 -11.23 -14.55 0.82
CA ALA A 13 -11.58 -15.94 0.50
C ALA A 13 -10.36 -16.88 0.44
N SER A 14 -9.13 -16.36 0.37
CA SER A 14 -7.95 -17.16 0.04
C SER A 14 -6.78 -17.06 1.01
N VAL A 15 -6.65 -15.98 1.77
CA VAL A 15 -5.45 -15.73 2.61
C VAL A 15 -5.24 -16.78 3.72
N GLY A 16 -6.32 -17.42 4.18
CA GLY A 16 -6.27 -18.49 5.19
C GLY A 16 -6.09 -19.90 4.62
N LEU A 17 -5.92 -20.05 3.29
CA LEU A 17 -5.74 -21.35 2.67
C LEU A 17 -4.34 -21.91 2.99
N THR A 18 -4.29 -23.22 3.22
CA THR A 18 -3.03 -23.95 3.34
C THR A 18 -2.44 -24.25 1.97
N ASP A 19 -1.16 -24.62 1.92
CA ASP A 19 -0.50 -25.01 0.67
C ASP A 19 -1.22 -26.20 0.01
N SER A 20 -1.78 -27.15 0.82
CA SER A 20 -2.60 -28.25 0.31
C SER A 20 -3.97 -27.79 -0.23
N ASP A 21 -4.54 -26.71 0.29
CA ASP A 21 -5.78 -26.15 -0.26
C ASP A 21 -5.55 -25.54 -1.64
N LEU A 22 -4.36 -24.98 -1.88
CA LEU A 22 -3.99 -24.40 -3.18
C LEU A 22 -3.88 -25.44 -4.29
N GLU A 23 -3.71 -26.73 -3.96
CA GLU A 23 -3.69 -27.84 -4.92
C GLU A 23 -5.11 -28.29 -5.33
N ARG A 24 -6.17 -27.78 -4.71
CA ARG A 24 -7.56 -28.17 -5.07
C ARG A 24 -7.86 -27.81 -6.51
N PRO A 25 -8.55 -28.70 -7.26
CA PRO A 25 -8.85 -28.46 -8.68
C PRO A 25 -9.59 -27.14 -8.90
N TYR A 26 -9.03 -26.33 -9.77
CA TYR A 26 -9.59 -25.07 -10.23
C TYR A 26 -9.43 -25.00 -11.76
N VAL A 27 -10.53 -24.85 -12.46
CA VAL A 27 -10.51 -24.76 -13.91
C VAL A 27 -10.76 -23.31 -14.35
N TRP A 28 -9.81 -22.74 -15.04
CA TRP A 28 -9.97 -21.43 -15.67
C TRP A 28 -9.90 -21.58 -17.19
N ARG A 29 -11.03 -21.46 -17.85
CA ARG A 29 -11.20 -21.80 -19.28
C ARG A 29 -10.84 -23.28 -19.47
N ASP A 30 -9.77 -23.57 -20.22
CA ASP A 30 -9.33 -24.94 -20.51
C ASP A 30 -8.05 -25.32 -19.72
N TYR A 31 -7.65 -24.50 -18.72
CA TYR A 31 -6.46 -24.71 -17.89
C TYR A 31 -6.84 -25.15 -16.48
N ASP A 32 -6.26 -26.26 -16.00
CA ASP A 32 -6.59 -26.89 -14.70
C ASP A 32 -5.37 -27.47 -13.97
N GLU A 33 -4.14 -27.16 -14.40
CA GLU A 33 -2.93 -27.84 -13.88
C GLU A 33 -2.47 -27.34 -12.52
N ASP A 34 -2.69 -26.06 -12.18
CA ASP A 34 -2.13 -25.39 -10.98
C ASP A 34 -3.11 -25.24 -9.80
N GLY A 35 -4.30 -25.80 -9.90
CA GLY A 35 -5.31 -25.69 -8.85
C GLY A 35 -5.71 -24.26 -8.48
N LEU A 36 -6.15 -24.03 -7.24
CA LEU A 36 -6.56 -22.70 -6.73
C LEU A 36 -5.42 -21.67 -6.77
N ARG A 37 -4.16 -22.09 -6.73
CA ARG A 37 -3.00 -21.22 -6.93
C ARG A 37 -3.15 -20.42 -8.24
N PHE A 38 -3.61 -21.06 -9.32
CA PHE A 38 -3.79 -20.42 -10.61
C PHE A 38 -4.85 -19.32 -10.58
N ALA A 39 -5.88 -19.42 -9.74
CA ALA A 39 -6.87 -18.36 -9.55
C ALA A 39 -6.22 -17.06 -9.07
N LEU A 40 -5.33 -17.15 -8.08
CA LEU A 40 -4.60 -15.99 -7.53
C LEU A 40 -3.61 -15.42 -8.55
N LEU A 41 -2.88 -16.27 -9.27
CA LEU A 41 -1.97 -15.86 -10.34
C LEU A 41 -2.72 -15.19 -11.50
N THR A 42 -3.88 -15.70 -11.89
CA THR A 42 -4.72 -15.09 -12.93
C THR A 42 -5.26 -13.73 -12.48
N ALA A 43 -5.71 -13.60 -11.24
CA ALA A 43 -6.16 -12.31 -10.70
C ALA A 43 -5.02 -11.29 -10.69
N HIS A 44 -3.80 -11.68 -10.29
CA HIS A 44 -2.61 -10.84 -10.39
C HIS A 44 -2.35 -10.38 -11.83
N HIS A 45 -2.40 -11.30 -12.80
CA HIS A 45 -2.24 -10.97 -14.24
C HIS A 45 -3.30 -9.97 -14.70
N ILE A 46 -4.58 -10.17 -14.35
CA ILE A 46 -5.67 -9.25 -14.67
C ILE A 46 -5.42 -7.85 -14.12
N LEU A 47 -4.92 -7.73 -12.89
CA LEU A 47 -4.57 -6.44 -12.30
C LEU A 47 -3.45 -5.74 -13.07
N ARG A 48 -2.40 -6.48 -13.44
CA ARG A 48 -1.27 -5.96 -14.22
C ARG A 48 -1.73 -5.46 -15.60
N ASP A 49 -2.55 -6.22 -16.30
CA ASP A 49 -3.12 -5.83 -17.59
C ASP A 49 -4.05 -4.62 -17.45
N THR A 50 -4.87 -4.60 -16.41
CA THR A 50 -5.76 -3.48 -16.08
C THR A 50 -4.96 -2.20 -15.86
N ALA A 51 -3.88 -2.26 -15.07
CA ALA A 51 -3.00 -1.12 -14.82
C ALA A 51 -2.35 -0.61 -16.11
N ALA A 52 -1.81 -1.52 -16.94
CA ALA A 52 -1.18 -1.16 -18.20
C ALA A 52 -2.18 -0.51 -19.17
N ALA A 53 -3.38 -1.07 -19.30
CA ALA A 53 -4.42 -0.53 -20.18
C ALA A 53 -4.96 0.83 -19.67
N ALA A 54 -5.11 1.01 -18.36
CA ALA A 54 -5.51 2.28 -17.76
C ALA A 54 -4.43 3.35 -17.95
N ALA A 55 -3.14 3.02 -17.76
CA ALA A 55 -2.02 3.91 -18.03
C ALA A 55 -1.99 4.37 -19.49
N ALA A 56 -2.20 3.44 -20.44
CA ALA A 56 -2.30 3.78 -21.86
C ALA A 56 -3.51 4.67 -22.16
N ALA A 57 -4.65 4.47 -21.50
CA ALA A 57 -5.82 5.32 -21.67
C ALA A 57 -5.56 6.75 -21.12
N ARG A 58 -4.90 6.86 -19.95
CA ARG A 58 -4.48 8.14 -19.36
C ARG A 58 -3.52 8.91 -20.29
N LEU A 59 -2.54 8.22 -20.88
CA LEU A 59 -1.62 8.84 -21.82
C LEU A 59 -2.34 9.36 -23.07
N ARG A 60 -3.28 8.57 -23.66
CA ARG A 60 -4.10 9.02 -24.81
C ARG A 60 -4.99 10.21 -24.47
N ALA A 61 -5.38 10.37 -23.22
CA ALA A 61 -6.15 11.52 -22.74
C ALA A 61 -5.27 12.75 -22.45
N GLY A 62 -3.97 12.71 -22.74
CA GLY A 62 -3.05 13.82 -22.50
C GLY A 62 -2.73 14.06 -21.02
N GLN A 63 -2.86 13.04 -20.19
CA GLN A 63 -2.64 13.09 -18.74
C GLN A 63 -1.46 12.18 -18.32
N PRO A 64 -0.22 12.40 -18.79
CA PRO A 64 0.92 11.59 -18.38
C PRO A 64 1.20 11.77 -16.89
N PHE A 65 1.82 10.74 -16.28
CA PHE A 65 2.32 10.88 -14.92
C PHE A 65 3.44 11.92 -14.85
N THR A 66 3.36 12.81 -13.85
CA THR A 66 4.46 13.65 -13.40
C THR A 66 5.47 12.83 -12.59
N GLU A 67 6.66 13.38 -12.33
CA GLU A 67 7.65 12.73 -11.46
C GLU A 67 7.10 12.61 -10.04
N ALA A 68 6.49 13.66 -9.49
CA ALA A 68 5.85 13.64 -8.18
C ALA A 68 4.80 12.53 -8.05
N GLN A 69 3.95 12.35 -9.07
CA GLN A 69 2.95 11.27 -9.08
C GLN A 69 3.59 9.87 -9.12
N ARG A 70 4.72 9.70 -9.82
CA ARG A 70 5.46 8.42 -9.81
C ARG A 70 6.04 8.08 -8.44
N ILE A 71 6.57 9.08 -7.73
CA ILE A 71 7.04 8.90 -6.35
C ILE A 71 5.87 8.49 -5.45
N LEU A 72 4.71 9.16 -5.55
CA LEU A 72 3.54 8.79 -4.77
C LEU A 72 3.01 7.40 -5.10
N ALA A 73 3.12 6.96 -6.37
CA ALA A 73 2.75 5.60 -6.76
C ALA A 73 3.66 4.55 -6.09
N GLN A 74 4.97 4.83 -5.93
CA GLN A 74 5.91 3.97 -5.20
C GLN A 74 5.57 3.91 -3.70
N VAL A 75 5.23 5.05 -3.09
CA VAL A 75 4.75 5.11 -1.70
C VAL A 75 3.48 4.28 -1.53
N HIS A 76 2.55 4.39 -2.47
CA HIS A 76 1.30 3.63 -2.44
C HIS A 76 1.52 2.12 -2.60
N GLU A 77 2.45 1.72 -3.46
CA GLU A 77 2.83 0.30 -3.61
C GLU A 77 3.43 -0.25 -2.31
N ALA A 78 4.34 0.49 -1.65
CA ALA A 78 4.90 0.09 -0.37
C ALA A 78 3.84 -0.01 0.74
N TYR A 79 2.87 0.89 0.77
CA TYR A 79 1.72 0.80 1.67
C TYR A 79 0.87 -0.46 1.42
N ARG A 80 0.57 -0.77 0.15
CA ARG A 80 -0.20 -1.96 -0.20
C ARG A 80 0.58 -3.25 0.08
N ASP A 81 1.90 -3.24 -0.07
CA ASP A 81 2.77 -4.36 0.32
C ASP A 81 2.68 -4.62 1.84
N LEU A 82 2.74 -3.57 2.68
CA LEU A 82 2.51 -3.69 4.12
C LEU A 82 1.09 -4.19 4.44
N THR A 83 0.08 -3.68 3.74
CA THR A 83 -1.31 -4.15 3.92
C THR A 83 -1.42 -5.65 3.63
N GLY A 84 -0.74 -6.12 2.58
CA GLY A 84 -0.67 -7.54 2.23
C GLY A 84 0.05 -8.38 3.28
N ALA A 85 1.16 -7.88 3.83
CA ALA A 85 1.88 -8.56 4.91
C ALA A 85 1.05 -8.69 6.19
N LEU A 86 0.12 -7.76 6.42
CA LEU A 86 -0.79 -7.76 7.59
C LEU A 86 -2.10 -8.51 7.33
N ALA A 87 -2.37 -8.99 6.10
CA ALA A 87 -3.69 -9.51 5.72
C ALA A 87 -4.14 -10.72 6.57
N ALA A 88 -3.21 -11.62 6.90
CA ALA A 88 -3.46 -12.81 7.71
C ALA A 88 -3.16 -12.64 9.21
N THR A 89 -2.54 -11.53 9.62
CA THR A 89 -2.13 -11.30 11.01
C THR A 89 -3.34 -11.28 11.94
N SER A 90 -3.29 -12.07 12.99
CA SER A 90 -4.33 -12.13 14.04
C SER A 90 -4.21 -10.98 15.06
N GLU A 91 -5.27 -10.75 15.84
CA GLU A 91 -5.23 -9.82 16.99
C GLU A 91 -4.08 -10.16 17.96
N ALA A 92 -3.92 -11.43 18.28
CA ALA A 92 -2.89 -11.87 19.23
C ALA A 92 -1.48 -11.59 18.71
N GLU A 93 -1.21 -11.76 17.42
CA GLU A 93 0.10 -11.51 16.81
C GLU A 93 0.44 -10.03 16.74
N LEU A 94 -0.56 -9.14 16.60
CA LEU A 94 -0.32 -7.70 16.64
C LEU A 94 0.33 -7.25 17.94
N ASP A 95 -0.06 -7.88 19.07
CA ASP A 95 0.36 -7.50 20.41
C ASP A 95 1.41 -8.42 21.01
N ALA A 96 1.68 -9.56 20.37
CA ALA A 96 2.68 -10.50 20.84
C ALA A 96 4.08 -9.88 20.83
N ALA A 97 4.75 -9.97 21.97
CA ALA A 97 6.15 -9.54 22.06
C ALA A 97 7.05 -10.62 21.45
N PRO A 98 7.79 -10.30 20.37
CA PRO A 98 8.77 -11.23 19.82
C PRO A 98 9.96 -11.41 20.78
N PRO A 99 10.77 -12.46 20.62
CA PRO A 99 12.00 -12.64 21.39
C PRO A 99 12.95 -11.42 21.27
N ASP A 100 13.92 -11.33 22.18
CA ASP A 100 15.01 -10.35 22.14
C ASP A 100 14.59 -8.89 22.23
N ALA A 101 13.53 -8.60 22.99
CA ALA A 101 13.01 -7.25 23.25
C ALA A 101 12.71 -6.43 21.98
N GLN A 102 12.37 -7.11 20.87
CA GLN A 102 11.91 -6.45 19.65
C GLN A 102 10.48 -5.91 19.85
N TRP A 103 10.11 -4.97 19.00
CA TRP A 103 8.78 -4.35 19.08
C TRP A 103 7.68 -5.29 18.59
N PRO A 104 6.55 -5.39 19.33
CA PRO A 104 5.31 -5.93 18.78
C PRO A 104 4.89 -5.19 17.51
N ILE A 105 4.15 -5.85 16.62
CA ILE A 105 3.71 -5.26 15.35
C ILE A 105 2.95 -3.96 15.59
N ARG A 106 2.06 -3.90 16.59
CA ARG A 106 1.30 -2.68 16.92
C ARG A 106 2.22 -1.51 17.27
N GLN A 107 3.31 -1.75 17.97
CA GLN A 107 4.30 -0.72 18.28
C GLN A 107 5.04 -0.24 17.02
N VAL A 108 5.33 -1.15 16.09
CA VAL A 108 5.88 -0.79 14.77
C VAL A 108 4.91 0.13 14.03
N LEU A 109 3.62 -0.21 13.98
CA LEU A 109 2.60 0.62 13.33
C LEU A 109 2.48 2.01 14.01
N ALA A 110 2.47 2.07 15.33
CA ALA A 110 2.44 3.34 16.07
C ALA A 110 3.65 4.23 15.75
N HIS A 111 4.85 3.62 15.67
CA HIS A 111 6.06 4.33 15.27
C HIS A 111 5.95 4.89 13.85
N MET A 112 5.49 4.07 12.90
CA MET A 112 5.32 4.48 11.50
C MET A 112 4.37 5.67 11.38
N LEU A 113 3.19 5.57 11.98
CA LEU A 113 2.18 6.62 11.98
C LEU A 113 2.72 7.94 12.55
N GLY A 114 3.52 7.87 13.63
CA GLY A 114 4.15 9.04 14.24
C GLY A 114 5.25 9.67 13.38
N ALA A 115 6.11 8.85 12.77
CA ALA A 115 7.22 9.30 11.94
C ALA A 115 6.72 9.93 10.63
N GLU A 116 5.72 9.32 9.98
CA GLU A 116 5.15 9.82 8.73
C GLU A 116 4.49 11.19 8.86
N LYS A 117 3.85 11.48 10.01
CA LYS A 117 3.34 12.82 10.30
C LYS A 117 4.46 13.86 10.41
N ALA A 118 5.62 13.49 10.94
CA ALA A 118 6.77 14.39 10.99
C ALA A 118 7.39 14.62 9.61
N PHE A 119 7.51 13.57 8.78
CA PHE A 119 7.97 13.71 7.38
C PHE A 119 7.05 14.63 6.58
N LEU A 120 5.72 14.41 6.69
CA LEU A 120 4.74 15.25 6.03
C LEU A 120 4.86 16.72 6.43
N ALA A 121 4.94 17.00 7.74
CA ALA A 121 5.08 18.37 8.24
C ALA A 121 6.34 19.07 7.71
N ALA A 122 7.46 18.36 7.61
CA ALA A 122 8.70 18.91 7.05
C ALA A 122 8.54 19.29 5.56
N ILE A 123 7.85 18.46 4.78
CA ILE A 123 7.54 18.74 3.36
C ILE A 123 6.58 19.92 3.26
N GLU A 124 5.51 19.95 4.04
CA GLU A 124 4.53 21.05 4.01
C GLU A 124 5.15 22.40 4.34
N VAL A 125 6.07 22.48 5.34
CA VAL A 125 6.81 23.68 5.67
C VAL A 125 7.66 24.16 4.48
N ALA A 126 8.35 23.24 3.80
CA ALA A 126 9.16 23.55 2.63
C ALA A 126 8.30 24.06 1.45
N LEU A 127 7.21 23.36 1.14
CA LEU A 127 6.29 23.73 0.06
C LEU A 127 5.64 25.09 0.31
N GLU A 128 5.23 25.38 1.53
CA GLU A 128 4.66 26.69 1.90
C GLU A 128 5.67 27.83 1.72
N ALA A 129 6.94 27.61 2.07
CA ALA A 129 7.98 28.59 1.86
C ALA A 129 8.19 28.88 0.36
N VAL A 130 8.33 27.83 -0.46
CA VAL A 130 8.53 27.96 -1.90
C VAL A 130 7.33 28.61 -2.59
N ARG A 131 6.12 28.16 -2.29
CA ARG A 131 4.88 28.75 -2.86
C ARG A 131 4.68 30.21 -2.49
N ALA A 132 5.21 30.62 -1.33
CA ALA A 132 5.20 32.03 -0.91
C ALA A 132 6.40 32.85 -1.42
N GLY A 133 7.28 32.28 -2.26
CA GLY A 133 8.49 32.94 -2.75
C GLY A 133 9.51 33.25 -1.64
N ARG A 134 9.49 32.51 -0.54
CA ARG A 134 10.39 32.70 0.59
C ARG A 134 11.46 31.59 0.62
N PRO A 135 12.66 31.86 1.13
CA PRO A 135 13.64 30.82 1.35
C PRO A 135 13.10 29.79 2.37
N SER A 136 13.28 28.53 2.07
CA SER A 136 13.06 27.46 3.05
C SER A 136 14.22 27.46 4.02
N ILE A 137 13.90 27.47 5.33
CA ILE A 137 14.87 27.47 6.41
C ILE A 137 14.58 26.32 7.38
N SER A 138 15.61 25.84 8.04
CA SER A 138 15.45 24.89 9.15
C SER A 138 14.67 25.55 10.29
N SER A 139 13.55 24.94 10.67
CA SER A 139 12.72 25.43 11.77
C SER A 139 11.97 24.27 12.44
N GLU A 140 12.53 23.74 13.50
CA GLU A 140 11.88 22.72 14.33
C GLU A 140 10.52 23.22 14.86
N ALA A 141 10.44 24.49 15.24
CA ALA A 141 9.19 25.09 15.71
C ALA A 141 8.11 25.11 14.62
N ALA A 142 8.45 25.40 13.37
CA ALA A 142 7.49 25.37 12.26
C ALA A 142 7.01 23.94 11.97
N ILE A 143 7.92 22.97 11.96
CA ILE A 143 7.59 21.55 11.76
C ILE A 143 6.69 21.06 12.90
N THR A 144 7.03 21.37 14.14
CA THR A 144 6.23 20.99 15.31
C THR A 144 4.83 21.61 15.27
N ALA A 145 4.72 22.88 14.87
CA ALA A 145 3.42 23.55 14.71
C ALA A 145 2.55 22.97 13.57
N LYS A 146 3.19 22.43 12.53
CA LYS A 146 2.54 21.81 11.38
C LYS A 146 2.13 20.36 11.62
N ARG A 147 2.90 19.67 12.48
CA ARG A 147 2.75 18.24 12.72
C ARG A 147 1.38 17.92 13.30
N GLN A 148 0.57 17.20 12.52
CA GLN A 148 -0.71 16.69 12.97
C GLN A 148 -0.50 15.53 13.97
N PRO A 149 -1.46 15.32 14.90
CA PRO A 149 -1.46 14.10 15.73
C PRO A 149 -1.40 12.85 14.87
N ALA A 150 -0.65 11.86 15.32
CA ALA A 150 -0.65 10.56 14.69
C ALA A 150 -2.00 9.87 14.90
N GLU A 151 -2.40 9.05 13.92
CA GLU A 151 -3.50 8.12 14.11
C GLU A 151 -3.12 7.11 15.21
N ASP A 152 -4.10 6.69 15.99
CA ASP A 152 -3.91 5.70 17.05
C ASP A 152 -4.20 4.29 16.48
N PRO A 153 -3.22 3.36 16.47
CA PRO A 153 -3.43 1.98 16.04
C PRO A 153 -3.94 1.08 17.18
N SER A 154 -4.36 1.62 18.33
CA SER A 154 -4.95 0.86 19.42
C SER A 154 -6.34 0.32 19.05
N GLY A 155 -6.87 -0.58 19.88
CA GLY A 155 -8.15 -1.23 19.61
C GLY A 155 -7.98 -2.53 18.80
N SER A 156 -8.99 -2.90 18.03
CA SER A 156 -8.97 -4.12 17.21
C SER A 156 -7.95 -4.04 16.06
N ARG A 157 -7.65 -5.19 15.47
CA ARG A 157 -6.87 -5.24 14.22
C ARG A 157 -7.49 -4.35 13.13
N ALA A 158 -8.81 -4.37 13.01
CA ALA A 158 -9.52 -3.53 12.05
C ALA A 158 -9.30 -2.03 12.34
N ASP A 159 -9.25 -1.62 13.61
CA ASP A 159 -8.96 -0.23 14.01
C ASP A 159 -7.52 0.15 13.63
N ALA A 160 -6.54 -0.72 13.87
CA ALA A 160 -5.14 -0.49 13.50
C ALA A 160 -4.95 -0.34 11.99
N LEU A 161 -5.55 -1.24 11.20
CA LEU A 161 -5.52 -1.14 9.73
C LEU A 161 -6.26 0.11 9.22
N SER A 162 -7.35 0.49 9.85
CA SER A 162 -8.06 1.73 9.52
C SER A 162 -7.24 2.97 9.83
N ALA A 163 -6.51 2.99 10.95
CA ALA A 163 -5.59 4.08 11.30
C ALA A 163 -4.47 4.23 10.25
N LEU A 164 -3.87 3.10 9.84
CA LEU A 164 -2.86 3.06 8.78
C LEU A 164 -3.42 3.61 7.46
N SER A 165 -4.61 3.17 7.06
CA SER A 165 -5.29 3.62 5.85
C SER A 165 -5.60 5.12 5.88
N ARG A 166 -6.15 5.64 6.98
CA ARG A 166 -6.44 7.08 7.12
C ARG A 166 -5.19 7.94 7.01
N SER A 167 -4.08 7.52 7.68
CA SER A 167 -2.81 8.22 7.58
C SER A 167 -2.29 8.25 6.16
N HIS A 168 -2.28 7.09 5.48
CA HIS A 168 -1.82 6.98 4.11
C HIS A 168 -2.63 7.85 3.13
N VAL A 169 -3.96 7.78 3.20
CA VAL A 169 -4.85 8.62 2.35
C VAL A 169 -4.61 10.11 2.62
N ALA A 170 -4.38 10.51 3.87
CA ALA A 170 -4.07 11.90 4.19
C ALA A 170 -2.75 12.36 3.57
N ILE A 171 -1.71 11.51 3.58
CA ILE A 171 -0.41 11.78 2.95
C ILE A 171 -0.57 11.93 1.43
N LEU A 172 -1.22 10.98 0.76
CA LEU A 172 -1.45 11.06 -0.68
C LEU A 172 -2.22 12.31 -1.07
N ARG A 173 -3.24 12.69 -0.29
CA ARG A 173 -4.04 13.90 -0.53
C ARG A 173 -3.20 15.17 -0.34
N ALA A 174 -2.39 15.25 0.71
CA ALA A 174 -1.55 16.41 1.00
C ALA A 174 -0.48 16.63 -0.07
N LEU A 175 0.11 15.54 -0.58
CA LEU A 175 1.22 15.58 -1.54
C LEU A 175 0.75 15.46 -3.01
N GLY A 176 -0.52 15.18 -3.29
CA GLY A 176 -1.05 14.98 -4.63
C GLY A 176 -0.96 16.21 -5.55
N SER A 177 -0.83 17.41 -4.98
CA SER A 177 -0.67 18.66 -5.72
C SER A 177 0.79 19.12 -5.89
N VAL A 178 1.76 18.34 -5.44
CA VAL A 178 3.19 18.65 -5.61
C VAL A 178 3.53 18.59 -7.08
N THR A 179 4.16 19.66 -7.58
CA THR A 179 4.63 19.74 -8.96
C THR A 179 6.08 19.28 -9.07
N ASP A 180 6.50 18.87 -10.28
CA ASP A 180 7.88 18.44 -10.51
C ASP A 180 8.89 19.56 -10.21
N ALA A 181 8.52 20.83 -10.41
CA ALA A 181 9.35 21.99 -10.07
C ALA A 181 9.55 22.16 -8.54
N GLU A 182 8.61 21.72 -7.72
CA GLU A 182 8.70 21.79 -6.26
C GLU A 182 9.55 20.65 -5.67
N LEU A 183 9.84 19.61 -6.45
CA LEU A 183 10.60 18.44 -5.97
C LEU A 183 12.04 18.80 -5.57
N ASP A 184 12.63 19.84 -6.15
CA ASP A 184 13.98 20.29 -5.84
C ASP A 184 14.04 21.32 -4.69
N ALA A 185 12.89 21.71 -4.15
CA ALA A 185 12.82 22.66 -3.05
C ALA A 185 13.57 22.10 -1.81
N PRO A 186 14.44 22.89 -1.16
CA PRO A 186 15.15 22.44 0.03
C PRO A 186 14.15 22.28 1.20
N SER A 187 14.22 21.14 1.88
CA SER A 187 13.45 20.83 3.07
C SER A 187 14.39 20.43 4.21
N PHE A 188 14.03 20.77 5.43
CA PHE A 188 14.82 20.49 6.62
C PHE A 188 13.98 19.63 7.58
N PHE A 189 14.61 18.75 8.33
CA PHE A 189 13.98 17.97 9.38
C PHE A 189 14.83 18.02 10.65
N TRP A 190 15.70 17.05 10.89
CA TRP A 190 16.68 17.10 12.00
C TRP A 190 18.09 17.49 11.53
N GLU A 191 18.29 17.57 10.22
CA GLU A 191 19.57 17.90 9.63
C GLU A 191 19.77 19.41 9.54
N ASN A 192 21.03 19.84 9.60
CA ASN A 192 21.41 21.23 9.35
C ASN A 192 21.47 21.56 7.86
N GLU A 193 21.56 20.54 7.00
CA GLU A 193 21.58 20.66 5.55
C GLU A 193 20.21 20.41 4.96
N GLY A 194 19.83 21.21 3.96
CA GLY A 194 18.56 21.06 3.26
C GLY A 194 18.60 19.91 2.26
N TYR A 195 17.69 18.97 2.38
CA TYR A 195 17.48 17.93 1.37
C TYR A 195 16.29 18.30 0.47
N PRO A 196 16.32 17.92 -0.83
CA PRO A 196 15.20 18.23 -1.72
C PRO A 196 13.90 17.53 -1.27
N VAL A 197 12.76 18.13 -1.54
CA VAL A 197 11.44 17.57 -1.25
C VAL A 197 11.30 16.15 -1.82
N ARG A 198 11.84 15.88 -3.02
CA ARG A 198 11.85 14.52 -3.60
C ARG A 198 12.45 13.49 -2.66
N PHE A 199 13.56 13.81 -1.99
CA PHE A 199 14.19 12.92 -1.02
C PHE A 199 13.23 12.61 0.15
N ARG A 200 12.53 13.63 0.66
CA ARG A 200 11.56 13.45 1.74
C ARG A 200 10.36 12.62 1.31
N MET A 201 9.89 12.80 0.07
CA MET A 201 8.81 11.98 -0.46
C MET A 201 9.21 10.51 -0.58
N HIS A 202 10.43 10.20 -1.04
CA HIS A 202 10.95 8.83 -1.06
C HIS A 202 11.11 8.22 0.35
N ARG A 203 11.32 9.05 1.38
CA ARG A 203 11.41 8.54 2.76
C ARG A 203 10.15 7.82 3.23
N PHE A 204 8.97 8.15 2.70
CA PHE A 204 7.75 7.38 3.00
C PHE A 204 7.84 5.95 2.46
N GLU A 205 8.25 5.79 1.21
CA GLU A 205 8.42 4.47 0.62
C GLU A 205 9.45 3.63 1.39
N GLU A 206 10.63 4.19 1.60
CA GLU A 206 11.72 3.50 2.31
C GLU A 206 11.31 3.10 3.73
N HIS A 207 10.62 3.97 4.44
CA HIS A 207 10.14 3.74 5.80
C HIS A 207 9.09 2.63 5.84
N LEU A 208 8.10 2.67 4.94
CA LEU A 208 7.11 1.61 4.77
C LEU A 208 7.78 0.26 4.48
N ARG A 209 8.70 0.19 3.51
CA ARG A 209 9.41 -1.06 3.15
C ARG A 209 10.28 -1.58 4.30
N GLN A 210 11.01 -0.69 4.99
CA GLN A 210 11.81 -1.07 6.15
C GLN A 210 10.96 -1.74 7.23
N HIS A 211 9.81 -1.14 7.54
CA HIS A 211 8.93 -1.66 8.58
C HIS A 211 8.08 -2.85 8.12
N THR A 212 7.80 -2.99 6.84
CA THR A 212 7.23 -4.23 6.29
C THR A 212 8.17 -5.42 6.52
N ILE A 213 9.48 -5.22 6.26
CA ILE A 213 10.50 -6.25 6.58
C ILE A 213 10.54 -6.54 8.09
N GLN A 214 10.38 -5.52 8.94
CA GLN A 214 10.33 -5.71 10.39
C GLN A 214 9.08 -6.53 10.80
N VAL A 215 7.92 -6.27 10.22
CA VAL A 215 6.70 -7.05 10.42
C VAL A 215 6.92 -8.51 10.01
N ASP A 216 7.47 -8.76 8.82
CA ASP A 216 7.78 -10.11 8.33
C ASP A 216 8.70 -10.86 9.32
N LYS A 217 9.77 -10.21 9.79
CA LYS A 217 10.69 -10.80 10.78
C LYS A 217 10.00 -11.08 12.11
N THR A 218 9.11 -10.21 12.55
CA THR A 218 8.35 -10.40 13.79
C THR A 218 7.41 -11.60 13.66
N LEU A 219 6.64 -11.72 12.57
CA LEU A 219 5.77 -12.87 12.33
C LEU A 219 6.54 -14.18 12.30
N VAL A 220 7.68 -14.23 11.61
CA VAL A 220 8.55 -15.43 11.60
C VAL A 220 9.05 -15.76 13.01
N ALA A 221 9.46 -14.78 13.81
CA ALA A 221 9.92 -14.98 15.18
C ALA A 221 8.79 -15.45 16.13
N LEU A 222 7.54 -15.13 15.82
CA LEU A 222 6.35 -15.60 16.52
C LEU A 222 5.89 -17.01 16.05
N GLY A 223 6.60 -17.61 15.09
CA GLY A 223 6.28 -18.94 14.56
C GLY A 223 5.28 -18.94 13.41
N HIS A 224 5.03 -17.80 12.80
CA HIS A 224 4.14 -17.63 11.65
C HIS A 224 4.93 -17.19 10.40
N PRO A 225 5.70 -18.08 9.77
CA PRO A 225 6.29 -17.78 8.47
C PRO A 225 5.19 -17.68 7.40
N PRO A 226 5.26 -16.69 6.47
CA PRO A 226 4.23 -16.53 5.46
C PRO A 226 4.01 -17.78 4.61
N THR A 227 2.75 -18.22 4.49
CA THR A 227 2.33 -19.32 3.61
C THR A 227 2.41 -18.91 2.13
N GLU A 228 2.22 -19.86 1.21
CA GLU A 228 2.11 -19.55 -0.22
C GLU A 228 0.90 -18.65 -0.50
N ALA A 229 -0.26 -18.94 0.09
CA ALA A 229 -1.47 -18.14 -0.08
C ALA A 229 -1.26 -16.68 0.35
N GLU A 230 -0.61 -16.45 1.49
CA GLU A 230 -0.29 -15.10 1.98
C GLU A 230 0.67 -14.34 1.07
N ARG A 231 1.67 -15.02 0.49
CA ARG A 231 2.59 -14.42 -0.49
C ARG A 231 1.86 -14.04 -1.78
N LEU A 232 0.96 -14.90 -2.25
CA LEU A 232 0.12 -14.61 -3.43
C LEU A 232 -0.84 -13.45 -3.16
N ALA A 233 -1.48 -13.41 -1.99
CA ALA A 233 -2.32 -12.28 -1.57
C ALA A 233 -1.53 -10.97 -1.53
N ARG A 234 -0.30 -10.98 -1.02
CA ARG A 234 0.59 -9.83 -1.01
C ARG A 234 0.91 -9.34 -2.43
N ASN A 235 1.15 -10.26 -3.38
CA ASN A 235 1.33 -9.91 -4.80
C ASN A 235 0.07 -9.27 -5.39
N LEU A 236 -1.14 -9.70 -5.00
CA LEU A 236 -2.39 -9.05 -5.41
C LEU A 236 -2.46 -7.60 -4.93
N TYR A 237 -2.09 -7.33 -3.69
CA TYR A 237 -2.09 -5.96 -3.15
C TYR A 237 -1.08 -5.05 -3.87
N THR A 238 0.13 -5.53 -4.19
CA THR A 238 1.11 -4.74 -4.94
C THR A 238 0.66 -4.46 -6.37
N ALA A 239 0.02 -5.42 -7.03
CA ALA A 239 -0.58 -5.22 -8.35
C ALA A 239 -1.79 -4.27 -8.30
N LEU A 240 -2.62 -4.36 -7.25
CA LEU A 240 -3.73 -3.42 -7.00
C LEU A 240 -3.23 -1.99 -6.87
N ALA A 241 -2.12 -1.77 -6.14
CA ALA A 241 -1.53 -0.44 -5.99
C ALA A 241 -1.25 0.24 -7.33
N GLN A 242 -0.83 -0.52 -8.32
CA GLN A 242 -0.58 0.01 -9.67
C GLN A 242 -1.89 0.43 -10.36
N VAL A 243 -2.96 -0.36 -10.20
CA VAL A 243 -4.30 -0.01 -10.72
C VAL A 243 -4.82 1.28 -10.06
N GLU A 244 -4.72 1.37 -8.72
CA GLU A 244 -5.15 2.53 -7.94
C GLU A 244 -4.35 3.78 -8.30
N SER A 245 -3.03 3.67 -8.42
CA SER A 245 -2.16 4.80 -8.78
C SER A 245 -2.47 5.35 -10.17
N VAL A 246 -2.67 4.47 -11.17
CA VAL A 246 -2.96 4.92 -12.55
C VAL A 246 -4.36 5.50 -12.70
N SER A 247 -5.30 5.14 -11.83
CA SER A 247 -6.67 5.65 -11.85
C SER A 247 -6.87 6.87 -10.94
N ALA A 248 -5.93 7.19 -10.07
CA ALA A 248 -5.99 8.37 -9.22
C ALA A 248 -6.14 9.64 -10.07
N ASP A 249 -7.07 10.49 -9.73
CA ASP A 249 -7.33 11.80 -10.37
C ASP A 249 -7.60 11.75 -11.88
N SER A 250 -7.91 10.56 -12.45
CA SER A 250 -8.21 10.42 -13.87
C SER A 250 -9.46 9.57 -14.11
N PRO A 251 -10.46 10.09 -14.83
CA PRO A 251 -11.59 9.30 -15.30
C PRO A 251 -11.22 8.40 -16.50
N ALA A 252 -10.03 8.60 -17.08
CA ALA A 252 -9.56 7.81 -18.22
C ALA A 252 -9.38 6.36 -17.84
N GLY A 253 -9.91 5.45 -18.65
CA GLY A 253 -9.79 4.01 -18.40
C GLY A 253 -10.83 3.39 -17.45
N ARG A 254 -11.82 4.14 -16.96
CA ARG A 254 -12.86 3.61 -16.05
C ARG A 254 -13.45 2.29 -16.51
N GLY A 255 -13.83 2.16 -17.79
CA GLY A 255 -14.36 0.92 -18.34
C GLY A 255 -13.35 -0.25 -18.33
N VAL A 256 -12.04 0.03 -18.29
CA VAL A 256 -11.01 -1.01 -18.12
C VAL A 256 -10.99 -1.47 -16.65
N LEU A 257 -11.08 -0.53 -15.70
CA LEU A 257 -11.15 -0.83 -14.27
C LEU A 257 -12.37 -1.68 -13.92
N ASP A 258 -13.54 -1.32 -14.47
CA ASP A 258 -14.81 -2.05 -14.24
C ASP A 258 -14.71 -3.49 -14.76
N ARG A 259 -14.12 -3.71 -15.94
CA ARG A 259 -13.93 -5.07 -16.48
C ARG A 259 -12.93 -5.87 -15.65
N GLY A 260 -11.82 -5.26 -15.24
CA GLY A 260 -10.83 -5.91 -14.37
C GLY A 260 -11.45 -6.36 -13.04
N ALA A 261 -12.20 -5.48 -12.38
CA ALA A 261 -12.91 -5.79 -11.15
C ALA A 261 -13.93 -6.93 -11.34
N ALA A 262 -14.74 -6.88 -12.39
CA ALA A 262 -15.72 -7.94 -12.71
C ALA A 262 -15.06 -9.31 -12.97
N SER A 263 -13.90 -9.32 -13.62
CA SER A 263 -13.15 -10.55 -13.86
C SER A 263 -12.59 -11.15 -12.56
N ILE A 264 -12.08 -10.33 -11.66
CA ILE A 264 -11.59 -10.77 -10.34
C ILE A 264 -12.75 -11.28 -9.48
N ASP A 265 -13.91 -10.62 -9.52
CA ASP A 265 -15.10 -11.04 -8.78
C ASP A 265 -15.62 -12.40 -9.25
N ALA A 266 -15.57 -12.67 -10.57
CA ALA A 266 -15.91 -13.98 -11.13
C ALA A 266 -14.95 -15.06 -10.63
N ILE A 267 -13.63 -14.79 -10.60
CA ILE A 267 -12.63 -15.69 -10.02
C ILE A 267 -12.94 -15.94 -8.55
N THR A 268 -13.22 -14.90 -7.76
CA THR A 268 -13.53 -15.03 -6.34
C THR A 268 -14.73 -15.94 -6.09
N THR A 269 -15.78 -15.78 -6.87
CA THR A 269 -16.99 -16.62 -6.78
C THR A 269 -16.66 -18.09 -6.99
N GLU A 270 -15.78 -18.41 -7.93
CA GLU A 270 -15.36 -19.77 -8.19
C GLU A 270 -14.42 -20.31 -7.08
N VAL A 271 -13.50 -19.51 -6.56
CA VAL A 271 -12.66 -19.84 -5.42
C VAL A 271 -13.53 -20.18 -4.19
N GLU A 272 -14.50 -19.32 -3.87
CA GLU A 272 -15.43 -19.57 -2.75
C GLU A 272 -16.25 -20.86 -2.95
N ARG A 273 -16.62 -21.20 -4.20
CA ARG A 273 -17.32 -22.44 -4.51
C ARG A 273 -16.44 -23.65 -4.24
N VAL A 274 -15.19 -23.64 -4.71
CA VAL A 274 -14.23 -24.74 -4.53
C VAL A 274 -13.91 -24.92 -3.05
N VAL A 275 -13.70 -23.85 -2.31
CA VAL A 275 -13.40 -23.89 -0.87
C VAL A 275 -14.57 -24.46 -0.08
N ARG A 276 -15.82 -24.13 -0.41
CA ARG A 276 -17.02 -24.64 0.28
C ARG A 276 -17.38 -26.09 -0.06
N SER A 277 -16.89 -26.62 -1.17
CA SER A 277 -17.19 -27.99 -1.62
C SER A 277 -16.35 -29.07 -0.92
N SER A 278 -15.57 -28.68 0.06
CA SER A 278 -14.66 -29.48 0.88
C SER A 278 -15.20 -29.59 2.28
#